data_e4eefd0579dfc31eec5cd9605d9e4d1e
#
_entry.id   e4eefd0579dfc31eec5cd9605d9e4d1e
#
_cell.length_a   1.000
_cell.length_b   1.000
_cell.length_c   1.000
_cell.angle_alpha   90.00
_cell.angle_beta   90.00
_cell.angle_gamma   90.00
#
_symmetry.space_group_name_H-M   'P 1'
#
loop_
_entity.id
_entity.type
_entity.pdbx_description
1 polymer ?
#
loop_
_entity_poly.entity_id
_entity_poly.type
_entity_poly.pdbx_seq_one_letter_code
_entity_poly.pdbx_strand_id
1 'polypeptide(L)'
;MFSNNILVRFAFILMTCSSPVSAQGSEPASSFAVGGQIVLSEGGLKRPVLMMLDHSGSKNDQRTFNDQRTFTDLHGNFEFRNVPKGAYNIRVRLEGFENVNYRVDVPGTPYVFIFLNGSALHARGPDTLGGNHIVDVRQVTANIPKQALKEYEKAVREIRDHNTPRAIERLEKSVKLAPNFYNAHLGLAQEYRKIDRLDAAEQELTRAFELNSREATPLIQLGEIYLEKNNFKRAAEVLSQAIRVEPGSAVTHYALGRARYRLSEYAEAVQAFRRAALLDKDFEAAELMLLHAYVRQGKLREALSGMDALLQKNPGNSRNPALGKFRSEVVAALANSKQGVEKQK
;
A
#
# COMPACT_ATOMS: atom_id res chain seq x y z
N MET A 1 -1.25 -28.70 -24.42
CA MET A 1 -0.10 -27.88 -24.84
C MET A 1 -0.62 -26.58 -25.39
N PHE A 2 -0.74 -25.56 -24.58
CA PHE A 2 -0.75 -24.16 -25.01
C PHE A 2 -0.22 -23.33 -23.85
N SER A 3 1.03 -22.97 -24.01
CA SER A 3 1.75 -22.02 -23.19
C SER A 3 1.31 -20.62 -23.63
N ASN A 4 0.77 -19.81 -22.74
CA ASN A 4 0.67 -18.38 -22.95
C ASN A 4 1.01 -17.65 -21.66
N ASN A 5 2.29 -17.30 -21.57
CA ASN A 5 2.81 -16.29 -20.68
C ASN A 5 2.29 -14.92 -21.15
N ILE A 6 1.32 -14.36 -20.45
CA ILE A 6 1.02 -12.93 -20.56
C ILE A 6 1.64 -12.25 -19.32
N LEU A 7 2.85 -11.77 -19.51
CA LEU A 7 3.51 -10.80 -18.64
C LEU A 7 2.76 -9.48 -18.73
N VAL A 8 1.95 -9.15 -17.73
CA VAL A 8 1.41 -7.82 -17.56
C VAL A 8 2.51 -6.96 -16.95
N ARG A 9 3.23 -6.23 -17.81
CA ARG A 9 4.13 -5.14 -17.41
C ARG A 9 3.28 -3.94 -17.05
N PHE A 10 3.24 -3.59 -15.78
CA PHE A 10 2.76 -2.28 -15.33
C PHE A 10 3.80 -1.23 -15.72
N ALA A 11 3.45 -0.39 -16.70
CA ALA A 11 4.23 0.79 -17.02
C ALA A 11 3.88 1.91 -16.03
N PHE A 12 4.85 2.27 -15.19
CA PHE A 12 4.82 3.52 -14.43
C PHE A 12 5.06 4.68 -15.41
N ILE A 13 4.06 5.53 -15.58
CA ILE A 13 4.23 6.81 -16.29
C ILE A 13 4.88 7.79 -15.32
N LEU A 14 6.17 7.99 -15.50
CA LEU A 14 6.91 9.12 -14.90
C LEU A 14 6.58 10.37 -15.71
N MET A 15 5.82 11.28 -15.13
CA MET A 15 5.71 12.64 -15.64
C MET A 15 6.94 13.43 -15.16
N THR A 16 7.92 13.58 -16.05
CA THR A 16 9.03 14.52 -15.88
C THR A 16 8.54 15.93 -16.17
N CYS A 17 8.49 16.78 -15.18
CA CYS A 17 8.39 18.22 -15.38
C CYS A 17 9.79 18.81 -15.38
N SER A 18 10.20 19.25 -16.57
CA SER A 18 11.42 20.01 -16.84
C SER A 18 11.37 21.41 -16.24
N SER A 19 12.52 21.84 -15.74
CA SER A 19 12.83 23.20 -15.28
C SER A 19 12.74 24.24 -16.38
N PRO A 20 12.64 25.53 -16.03
CA PRO A 20 13.76 26.38 -16.38
C PRO A 20 14.15 27.48 -15.36
N VAL A 21 15.46 27.78 -15.42
CA VAL A 21 16.13 29.11 -15.41
C VAL A 21 16.22 29.91 -14.13
N SER A 22 17.46 29.98 -13.73
CA SER A 22 18.27 31.01 -13.04
C SER A 22 17.66 32.40 -12.77
N ALA A 23 17.79 32.85 -11.54
CA ALA A 23 18.08 34.26 -11.18
C ALA A 23 18.99 34.31 -9.93
N GLN A 24 19.89 35.24 -9.96
CA GLN A 24 21.05 35.47 -9.13
C GLN A 24 20.78 35.75 -7.65
N GLY A 25 21.69 35.28 -6.79
CA GLY A 25 22.24 36.06 -5.70
C GLY A 25 21.48 36.08 -4.38
N SER A 26 21.58 35.02 -3.62
CA SER A 26 21.75 34.99 -2.15
C SER A 26 22.15 33.56 -1.78
N GLU A 27 23.06 33.42 -0.81
CA GLU A 27 23.42 32.07 -0.30
C GLU A 27 22.15 31.26 -0.03
N PRO A 28 22.06 30.00 -0.49
CA PRO A 28 20.87 29.21 -0.25
C PRO A 28 20.75 29.01 1.26
N ALA A 29 19.75 29.62 1.87
CA ALA A 29 19.34 29.28 3.22
C ALA A 29 19.21 27.75 3.24
N SER A 30 19.93 27.09 4.16
CA SER A 30 19.92 25.64 4.28
C SER A 30 18.48 25.14 4.42
N SER A 31 17.94 24.56 3.36
CA SER A 31 16.58 24.04 3.31
C SER A 31 16.60 22.54 3.61
N PHE A 32 15.63 22.10 4.36
CA PHE A 32 15.50 20.73 4.83
C PHE A 32 14.26 20.08 4.22
N ALA A 33 14.19 18.77 4.25
CA ALA A 33 12.97 18.04 3.97
C ALA A 33 12.37 17.54 5.30
N VAL A 34 11.05 17.64 5.44
CA VAL A 34 10.28 17.04 6.52
C VAL A 34 9.36 16.02 5.91
N GLY A 35 9.65 14.75 6.13
CA GLY A 35 8.86 13.64 5.61
C GLY A 35 8.18 12.85 6.71
N GLY A 36 7.26 11.98 6.33
CA GLY A 36 6.61 11.10 7.28
C GLY A 36 5.60 10.17 6.63
N GLN A 37 4.91 9.44 7.48
CA GLN A 37 3.85 8.53 7.07
C GLN A 37 2.64 8.65 7.99
N ILE A 38 1.45 8.69 7.38
CA ILE A 38 0.19 8.49 8.10
C ILE A 38 -0.10 6.99 8.14
N VAL A 39 -0.38 6.50 9.33
CA VAL A 39 -0.80 5.13 9.58
C VAL A 39 -2.20 5.17 10.20
N LEU A 40 -3.15 4.49 9.57
CA LEU A 40 -4.50 4.35 10.12
C LEU A 40 -4.57 3.12 11.02
N SER A 41 -5.32 3.22 12.11
CA SER A 41 -5.58 2.08 13.00
C SER A 41 -6.40 0.99 12.34
N GLU A 42 -7.20 1.34 11.33
CA GLU A 42 -8.05 0.42 10.58
C GLU A 42 -8.04 0.79 9.10
N GLY A 43 -7.65 -0.15 8.25
CA GLY A 43 -7.64 -0.01 6.80
C GLY A 43 -6.52 0.90 6.26
N GLY A 44 -6.37 0.96 4.94
CA GLY A 44 -5.46 1.86 4.24
C GLY A 44 -6.12 3.17 3.84
N LEU A 45 -5.31 4.14 3.42
CA LEU A 45 -5.82 5.40 2.86
C LEU A 45 -6.54 5.12 1.53
N LYS A 46 -7.81 5.51 1.46
CA LYS A 46 -8.62 5.38 0.23
C LYS A 46 -8.35 6.50 -0.78
N ARG A 47 -7.77 7.59 -0.33
CA ARG A 47 -7.41 8.77 -1.13
C ARG A 47 -6.23 9.49 -0.49
N PRO A 48 -5.44 10.25 -1.25
CA PRO A 48 -4.39 11.10 -0.71
C PRO A 48 -4.96 12.06 0.34
N VAL A 49 -4.24 12.23 1.46
CA VAL A 49 -4.63 13.12 2.57
C VAL A 49 -3.85 14.42 2.46
N LEU A 50 -4.55 15.53 2.59
CA LEU A 50 -3.93 16.85 2.62
C LEU A 50 -3.18 17.05 3.94
N MET A 51 -1.89 17.31 3.81
CA MET A 51 -0.98 17.66 4.90
C MET A 51 -0.65 19.13 4.85
N MET A 52 -0.66 19.79 5.99
CA MET A 52 -0.29 21.21 6.11
C MET A 52 0.86 21.35 7.10
N LEU A 53 1.85 22.17 6.74
CA LEU A 53 2.98 22.50 7.58
C LEU A 53 2.95 24.01 7.85
N ASP A 54 2.68 24.39 9.09
CA ASP A 54 2.58 25.78 9.51
C ASP A 54 3.73 26.13 10.45
N HIS A 55 4.25 27.35 10.35
CA HIS A 55 5.28 27.83 11.26
C HIS A 55 4.73 28.01 12.69
N SER A 56 5.41 27.46 13.68
CA SER A 56 5.00 27.48 15.10
C SER A 56 5.37 28.79 15.82
N GLY A 57 5.62 29.86 15.11
CA GLY A 57 6.07 31.15 15.68
C GLY A 57 4.95 32.20 15.76
N SER A 58 5.12 33.16 16.71
CA SER A 58 4.25 34.26 17.05
C SER A 58 3.66 34.98 15.82
N LYS A 59 2.41 35.42 15.93
CA LYS A 59 1.63 36.15 14.94
C LYS A 59 2.27 37.45 14.35
N ASN A 60 3.46 37.81 14.80
CA ASN A 60 4.14 39.05 14.39
C ASN A 60 5.27 38.86 13.35
N ASP A 61 5.62 37.65 12.96
CA ASP A 61 6.66 37.43 11.98
C ASP A 61 6.09 36.93 10.64
N GLN A 62 5.22 37.76 10.05
CA GLN A 62 4.45 37.45 8.83
C GLN A 62 5.27 37.53 7.53
N ARG A 63 6.61 37.56 7.56
CA ARG A 63 7.31 37.99 6.34
C ARG A 63 8.04 36.91 5.52
N THR A 64 8.13 35.66 5.92
CA THR A 64 9.04 34.75 5.16
C THR A 64 8.64 33.31 4.93
N PHE A 65 7.57 32.78 5.48
CA PHE A 65 7.19 31.40 5.21
C PHE A 65 5.69 31.26 4.93
N ASN A 66 5.38 30.91 3.69
CA ASN A 66 4.02 30.49 3.34
C ASN A 66 3.79 29.05 3.86
N ASP A 67 2.67 28.83 4.54
CA ASP A 67 2.22 27.50 4.93
C ASP A 67 2.35 26.54 3.75
N GLN A 68 3.11 25.46 3.94
CA GLN A 68 3.27 24.46 2.88
C GLN A 68 2.14 23.44 2.95
N ARG A 69 1.74 22.95 1.78
CA ARG A 69 0.75 21.91 1.63
C ARG A 69 1.33 20.80 0.76
N THR A 70 1.11 19.56 1.16
CA THR A 70 1.43 18.38 0.37
C THR A 70 0.33 17.35 0.52
N PHE A 71 0.33 16.33 -0.32
CA PHE A 71 -0.57 15.20 -0.19
C PHE A 71 0.23 13.95 0.12
N THR A 72 -0.38 13.04 0.86
CA THR A 72 0.18 11.70 1.01
C THR A 72 0.04 10.92 -0.29
N ASP A 73 0.87 9.90 -0.48
CA ASP A 73 0.53 8.79 -1.37
C ASP A 73 -0.53 7.87 -0.73
N LEU A 74 -0.94 6.82 -1.43
CA LEU A 74 -1.92 5.85 -0.91
C LEU A 74 -1.36 4.97 0.22
N HIS A 75 -0.04 4.97 0.42
CA HIS A 75 0.64 4.31 1.54
C HIS A 75 0.80 5.24 2.76
N GLY A 76 0.27 6.47 2.65
CA GLY A 76 0.33 7.46 3.71
C GLY A 76 1.62 8.28 3.76
N ASN A 77 2.59 8.06 2.86
CA ASN A 77 3.84 8.80 2.88
C ASN A 77 3.63 10.23 2.40
N PHE A 78 4.30 11.19 3.04
CA PHE A 78 4.30 12.59 2.67
C PHE A 78 5.68 13.21 2.82
N GLU A 79 5.95 14.31 2.09
CA GLU A 79 7.19 15.08 2.19
C GLU A 79 6.92 16.56 1.95
N PHE A 80 7.40 17.40 2.86
CA PHE A 80 7.55 18.84 2.66
C PHE A 80 9.01 19.13 2.29
N ARG A 81 9.23 19.84 1.19
CA ARG A 81 10.57 20.15 0.68
C ARG A 81 10.89 21.62 0.91
N ASN A 82 12.18 21.93 0.95
CA ASN A 82 12.66 23.31 1.12
C ASN A 82 12.11 24.00 2.38
N VAL A 83 12.04 23.26 3.50
CA VAL A 83 11.60 23.77 4.78
C VAL A 83 12.78 24.49 5.46
N PRO A 84 12.70 25.79 5.76
CA PRO A 84 13.73 26.49 6.51
C PRO A 84 13.91 25.93 7.92
N LYS A 85 15.01 26.26 8.57
CA LYS A 85 15.22 25.96 9.98
C LYS A 85 14.17 26.69 10.84
N GLY A 86 13.51 25.95 11.73
CA GLY A 86 12.46 26.52 12.59
C GLY A 86 11.61 25.48 13.29
N ALA A 87 10.63 25.94 14.04
CA ALA A 87 9.61 25.10 14.67
C ALA A 87 8.32 25.20 13.86
N TYR A 88 7.74 24.07 13.52
CA TYR A 88 6.55 23.96 12.68
C TYR A 88 5.50 23.06 13.32
N ASN A 89 4.26 23.18 12.86
CA ASN A 89 3.17 22.27 13.19
C ASN A 89 2.71 21.56 11.90
N ILE A 90 2.72 20.23 11.93
CA ILE A 90 2.07 19.42 10.89
C ILE A 90 0.61 19.25 11.29
N ARG A 91 -0.30 19.68 10.42
CA ARG A 91 -1.74 19.51 10.60
C ARG A 91 -2.29 18.53 9.60
N VAL A 92 -3.08 17.57 10.11
CA VAL A 92 -3.80 16.57 9.32
C VAL A 92 -5.28 16.67 9.64
N ARG A 93 -6.09 16.71 8.60
CA ARG A 93 -7.55 16.60 8.72
C ARG A 93 -8.03 15.50 7.82
N LEU A 94 -8.58 14.46 8.41
CA LEU A 94 -9.17 13.33 7.71
C LEU A 94 -10.56 13.06 8.30
N GLU A 95 -11.58 12.99 7.44
CA GLU A 95 -12.95 12.75 7.85
C GLU A 95 -13.08 11.38 8.56
N GLY A 96 -13.74 11.36 9.71
CA GLY A 96 -13.85 10.17 10.57
C GLY A 96 -12.70 9.97 11.56
N PHE A 97 -11.73 10.91 11.58
CA PHE A 97 -10.59 10.88 12.50
C PHE A 97 -10.48 12.23 13.23
N GLU A 98 -9.86 12.21 14.41
CA GLU A 98 -9.56 13.45 15.12
C GLU A 98 -8.50 14.29 14.38
N ASN A 99 -8.65 15.61 14.45
CA ASN A 99 -7.66 16.52 13.87
C ASN A 99 -6.33 16.40 14.61
N VAL A 100 -5.26 16.16 13.86
CA VAL A 100 -3.90 16.09 14.42
C VAL A 100 -3.19 17.43 14.20
N ASN A 101 -2.52 17.88 15.24
CA ASN A 101 -1.60 19.00 15.21
C ASN A 101 -0.31 18.60 15.91
N TYR A 102 0.76 18.38 15.14
CA TYR A 102 2.03 17.87 15.63
C TYR A 102 3.18 18.84 15.40
N ARG A 103 3.90 19.19 16.48
CA ARG A 103 5.05 20.09 16.41
C ARG A 103 6.30 19.34 15.94
N VAL A 104 6.99 19.92 14.95
CA VAL A 104 8.28 19.46 14.45
C VAL A 104 9.30 20.59 14.50
N ASP A 105 10.53 20.26 14.89
CA ASP A 105 11.66 21.19 14.89
C ASP A 105 12.61 20.81 13.74
N VAL A 106 12.94 21.80 12.90
CA VAL A 106 13.81 21.62 11.73
C VAL A 106 15.12 22.40 11.96
N PRO A 107 16.29 21.78 11.84
CA PRO A 107 16.56 20.37 11.58
C PRO A 107 16.58 19.57 12.89
N GLY A 108 15.66 18.69 13.10
CA GLY A 108 15.65 17.89 14.33
C GLY A 108 14.75 16.66 14.23
N THR A 109 13.72 16.76 13.40
CA THR A 109 12.76 15.67 13.21
C THR A 109 12.78 15.25 11.75
N PRO A 110 13.63 14.30 11.35
CA PRO A 110 13.81 13.95 9.94
C PRO A 110 12.62 13.19 9.34
N TYR A 111 11.86 12.47 10.17
CA TYR A 111 10.73 11.66 9.73
C TYR A 111 9.69 11.53 10.85
N VAL A 112 8.40 11.64 10.50
CA VAL A 112 7.29 11.64 11.45
C VAL A 112 6.29 10.54 11.09
N PHE A 113 5.93 9.68 12.05
CA PHE A 113 4.79 8.79 11.92
C PHE A 113 3.59 9.38 12.63
N ILE A 114 2.47 9.49 11.91
CA ILE A 114 1.20 10.01 12.43
C ILE A 114 0.19 8.88 12.43
N PHE A 115 -0.09 8.34 13.62
CA PHE A 115 -1.10 7.30 13.79
C PHE A 115 -2.47 7.97 13.99
N LEU A 116 -3.42 7.67 13.12
CA LEU A 116 -4.79 8.13 13.23
C LEU A 116 -5.68 6.96 13.67
N ASN A 117 -6.28 7.11 14.84
CA ASN A 117 -7.31 6.19 15.32
C ASN A 117 -8.67 6.70 14.88
N GLY A 118 -9.47 5.86 14.24
CA GLY A 118 -10.85 6.19 13.89
C GLY A 118 -11.63 6.56 15.15
N SER A 119 -12.39 7.65 15.11
CA SER A 119 -13.32 7.98 16.18
C SER A 119 -14.37 6.85 16.25
N ALA A 120 -14.26 6.00 17.26
CA ALA A 120 -15.23 4.97 17.53
C ALA A 120 -16.57 5.65 17.89
N LEU A 121 -17.45 5.74 16.92
CA LEU A 121 -18.84 6.18 17.13
C LEU A 121 -19.64 5.15 17.94
N HIS A 122 -19.08 4.03 18.38
CA HIS A 122 -19.73 3.08 19.28
C HIS A 122 -18.71 2.22 19.99
N ALA A 123 -18.39 2.55 21.24
CA ALA A 123 -18.32 1.62 22.36
C ALA A 123 -17.80 2.35 23.62
N ARG A 124 -18.71 2.66 24.53
CA ARG A 124 -18.35 2.95 25.93
C ARG A 124 -17.91 1.64 26.60
N GLY A 125 -16.63 1.49 26.85
CA GLY A 125 -16.05 0.60 27.84
C GLY A 125 -14.98 1.38 28.60
N PRO A 126 -14.90 1.30 29.93
CA PRO A 126 -13.80 1.94 30.66
C PRO A 126 -12.50 1.20 30.34
N ASP A 127 -11.41 1.95 30.17
CA ASP A 127 -10.03 1.48 30.05
C ASP A 127 -9.51 1.08 28.63
N THR A 128 -9.90 1.78 27.58
CA THR A 128 -9.06 1.85 26.40
C THR A 128 -8.53 3.26 26.23
N LEU A 129 -7.22 3.41 26.26
CA LEU A 129 -6.50 4.64 25.93
C LEU A 129 -6.83 5.07 24.49
N GLY A 130 -8.00 5.69 24.33
CA GLY A 130 -8.48 6.31 23.09
C GLY A 130 -7.91 7.72 22.99
N GLY A 131 -6.73 7.84 22.47
CA GLY A 131 -6.13 9.10 22.08
C GLY A 131 -5.37 8.87 20.77
N ASN A 132 -5.38 9.85 19.86
CA ASN A 132 -4.49 9.87 18.72
C ASN A 132 -3.06 9.71 19.24
N HIS A 133 -2.51 8.51 19.15
CA HIS A 133 -1.12 8.30 19.54
C HIS A 133 -0.24 8.81 18.40
N ILE A 134 0.22 10.02 18.57
CA ILE A 134 1.40 10.49 17.84
C ILE A 134 2.57 9.79 18.53
N VAL A 135 3.05 8.74 17.91
CA VAL A 135 4.26 8.10 18.40
C VAL A 135 5.41 8.92 17.82
N ASP A 136 6.04 9.74 18.67
CA ASP A 136 7.33 10.34 18.33
C ASP A 136 8.26 9.17 17.97
N VAL A 137 8.88 9.24 16.78
CA VAL A 137 9.91 8.27 16.35
C VAL A 137 10.92 8.02 17.46
N ARG A 138 11.20 9.03 18.28
CA ARG A 138 12.05 8.91 19.47
C ARG A 138 11.51 7.92 20.52
N GLN A 139 10.18 7.77 20.63
CA GLN A 139 9.59 6.80 21.59
C GLN A 139 9.57 5.38 21.02
N VAL A 140 9.26 5.23 19.70
CA VAL A 140 9.33 3.91 19.02
C VAL A 140 10.77 3.47 18.84
N THR A 141 11.69 4.43 18.66
CA THR A 141 13.11 4.17 18.50
C THR A 141 13.91 4.30 19.79
N ALA A 142 13.26 4.53 20.94
CA ALA A 142 13.96 4.66 22.23
C ALA A 142 14.89 3.47 22.53
N ASN A 143 14.57 2.30 21.99
CA ASN A 143 15.36 1.08 22.10
C ASN A 143 16.20 0.77 20.85
N ILE A 144 16.18 1.64 19.83
CA ILE A 144 16.97 1.45 18.61
C ILE A 144 18.27 2.27 18.72
N PRO A 145 19.43 1.64 18.59
CA PRO A 145 20.72 2.36 18.62
C PRO A 145 20.77 3.48 17.57
N LYS A 146 21.25 4.66 17.97
CA LYS A 146 21.36 5.83 17.07
C LYS A 146 22.07 5.51 15.75
N GLN A 147 23.06 4.61 15.81
CA GLN A 147 23.80 4.20 14.62
C GLN A 147 22.94 3.36 13.66
N ALA A 148 22.06 2.49 14.19
CA ALA A 148 21.12 1.73 13.37
C ALA A 148 20.12 2.65 12.66
N LEU A 149 19.59 3.65 13.38
CA LEU A 149 18.72 4.68 12.79
C LEU A 149 19.44 5.45 11.69
N LYS A 150 20.68 5.87 11.90
CA LYS A 150 21.47 6.58 10.89
C LYS A 150 21.69 5.75 9.62
N GLU A 151 21.95 4.45 9.75
CA GLU A 151 22.09 3.57 8.58
C GLU A 151 20.72 3.38 7.88
N TYR A 152 19.62 3.23 8.62
CA TYR A 152 18.26 3.18 8.07
C TYR A 152 17.90 4.47 7.29
N GLU A 153 18.18 5.65 7.85
CA GLU A 153 17.94 6.93 7.16
C GLU A 153 18.75 7.06 5.86
N LYS A 154 19.99 6.56 5.85
CA LYS A 154 20.81 6.50 4.61
C LYS A 154 20.16 5.54 3.60
N ALA A 155 19.70 4.38 4.06
CA ALA A 155 19.00 3.42 3.21
C ALA A 155 17.76 4.03 2.56
N VAL A 156 16.95 4.77 3.31
CA VAL A 156 15.77 5.46 2.77
C VAL A 156 16.16 6.47 1.67
N ARG A 157 17.29 7.14 1.79
CA ARG A 157 17.82 8.03 0.71
C ARG A 157 18.20 7.22 -0.52
N GLU A 158 18.96 6.12 -0.34
CA GLU A 158 19.36 5.24 -1.45
C GLU A 158 18.14 4.61 -2.16
N ILE A 159 17.08 4.26 -1.41
CA ILE A 159 15.80 3.78 -1.96
C ILE A 159 15.14 4.85 -2.83
N ARG A 160 15.13 6.11 -2.36
CA ARG A 160 14.59 7.25 -3.13
C ARG A 160 15.38 7.49 -4.42
N ASP A 161 16.70 7.32 -4.34
CA ASP A 161 17.60 7.48 -5.48
C ASP A 161 17.65 6.21 -6.37
N HIS A 162 16.75 5.24 -6.12
CA HIS A 162 16.66 3.94 -6.84
C HIS A 162 17.96 3.12 -6.82
N ASN A 163 18.80 3.31 -5.80
CA ASN A 163 20.07 2.61 -5.64
C ASN A 163 19.90 1.38 -4.74
N THR A 164 19.22 0.36 -5.27
CA THR A 164 18.89 -0.87 -4.53
C THR A 164 20.12 -1.56 -3.89
N PRO A 165 21.31 -1.69 -4.55
CA PRO A 165 22.44 -2.35 -3.90
C PRO A 165 22.93 -1.63 -2.64
N ARG A 166 23.03 -0.29 -2.69
CA ARG A 166 23.42 0.50 -1.51
C ARG A 166 22.32 0.53 -0.45
N ALA A 167 21.05 0.56 -0.84
CA ALA A 167 19.94 0.47 0.09
C ALA A 167 20.01 -0.83 0.90
N ILE A 168 20.25 -1.97 0.24
CA ILE A 168 20.42 -3.26 0.90
C ILE A 168 21.60 -3.22 1.88
N GLU A 169 22.77 -2.76 1.44
CA GLU A 169 23.95 -2.66 2.31
C GLU A 169 23.66 -1.86 3.60
N ARG A 170 22.95 -0.74 3.47
CA ARG A 170 22.57 0.12 4.61
C ARG A 170 21.54 -0.54 5.51
N LEU A 171 20.54 -1.20 4.93
CA LEU A 171 19.52 -1.92 5.68
C LEU A 171 20.10 -3.12 6.43
N GLU A 172 20.97 -3.91 5.79
CA GLU A 172 21.70 -5.00 6.44
C GLU A 172 22.51 -4.51 7.65
N LYS A 173 23.20 -3.35 7.51
CA LYS A 173 23.89 -2.73 8.65
C LYS A 173 22.92 -2.31 9.74
N SER A 174 21.77 -1.76 9.36
CA SER A 174 20.75 -1.32 10.33
C SER A 174 20.19 -2.50 11.12
N VAL A 175 19.78 -3.60 10.45
CA VAL A 175 19.24 -4.79 11.14
C VAL A 175 20.30 -5.51 11.97
N LYS A 176 21.58 -5.49 11.55
CA LYS A 176 22.67 -6.03 12.33
C LYS A 176 22.90 -5.26 13.64
N LEU A 177 22.76 -3.92 13.61
CA LEU A 177 22.88 -3.05 14.77
C LEU A 177 21.65 -3.08 15.67
N ALA A 178 20.48 -3.34 15.10
CA ALA A 178 19.19 -3.40 15.78
C ALA A 178 18.32 -4.54 15.23
N PRO A 179 18.50 -5.79 15.71
CA PRO A 179 17.75 -6.96 15.24
C PRO A 179 16.24 -6.92 15.54
N ASN A 180 15.79 -5.95 16.32
CA ASN A 180 14.39 -5.69 16.64
C ASN A 180 13.82 -4.47 15.87
N PHE A 181 14.51 -3.96 14.86
CA PHE A 181 14.06 -2.81 14.11
C PHE A 181 13.10 -3.21 12.97
N TYR A 182 11.82 -3.29 13.31
CA TYR A 182 10.73 -3.69 12.41
C TYR A 182 10.81 -3.06 11.02
N ASN A 183 10.94 -1.71 10.94
CA ASN A 183 10.95 -1.00 9.66
C ASN A 183 12.17 -1.31 8.80
N ALA A 184 13.32 -1.61 9.42
CA ALA A 184 14.52 -1.99 8.68
C ALA A 184 14.36 -3.37 8.05
N HIS A 185 13.73 -4.33 8.76
CA HIS A 185 13.40 -5.65 8.21
C HIS A 185 12.40 -5.54 7.04
N LEU A 186 11.34 -4.74 7.18
CA LEU A 186 10.40 -4.49 6.08
C LEU A 186 11.08 -3.88 4.85
N GLY A 187 11.90 -2.85 5.05
CA GLY A 187 12.62 -2.20 3.98
C GLY A 187 13.58 -3.15 3.28
N LEU A 188 14.31 -3.95 4.06
CA LEU A 188 15.27 -4.94 3.52
C LEU A 188 14.56 -6.01 2.68
N ALA A 189 13.42 -6.50 3.15
CA ALA A 189 12.61 -7.45 2.40
C ALA A 189 12.14 -6.90 1.05
N GLN A 190 11.70 -5.64 1.04
CA GLN A 190 11.27 -4.98 -0.21
C GLN A 190 12.42 -4.84 -1.21
N GLU A 191 13.60 -4.45 -0.73
CA GLU A 191 14.78 -4.30 -1.60
C GLU A 191 15.30 -5.65 -2.11
N TYR A 192 15.27 -6.72 -1.27
CA TYR A 192 15.59 -8.08 -1.72
C TYR A 192 14.61 -8.59 -2.78
N ARG A 193 13.29 -8.30 -2.63
CA ARG A 193 12.29 -8.67 -3.63
C ARG A 193 12.56 -7.99 -4.99
N LYS A 194 13.00 -6.72 -5.01
CA LYS A 194 13.35 -6.01 -6.25
C LYS A 194 14.46 -6.68 -7.05
N ILE A 195 15.38 -7.37 -6.39
CA ILE A 195 16.47 -8.11 -7.02
C ILE A 195 16.26 -9.63 -7.07
N ASP A 196 14.99 -10.05 -6.93
CA ASP A 196 14.55 -11.47 -7.00
C ASP A 196 15.18 -12.39 -5.93
N ARG A 197 15.69 -11.82 -4.82
CA ARG A 197 16.16 -12.59 -3.66
C ARG A 197 14.99 -12.95 -2.75
N LEU A 198 14.04 -13.73 -3.26
CA LEU A 198 12.76 -13.99 -2.61
C LEU A 198 12.90 -14.75 -1.28
N ASP A 199 13.87 -15.65 -1.16
CA ASP A 199 14.10 -16.39 0.09
C ASP A 199 14.64 -15.46 1.21
N ALA A 200 15.51 -14.52 0.87
CA ALA A 200 15.99 -13.53 1.82
C ALA A 200 14.87 -12.58 2.24
N ALA A 201 14.04 -12.14 1.29
CA ALA A 201 12.87 -11.31 1.59
C ALA A 201 11.87 -12.03 2.50
N GLU A 202 11.63 -13.33 2.30
CA GLU A 202 10.78 -14.17 3.15
C GLU A 202 11.28 -14.20 4.60
N GLN A 203 12.59 -14.35 4.81
CA GLN A 203 13.20 -14.36 6.14
C GLN A 203 13.00 -13.01 6.85
N GLU A 204 13.25 -11.91 6.16
CA GLU A 204 13.11 -10.57 6.73
C GLU A 204 11.65 -10.22 7.05
N LEU A 205 10.69 -10.62 6.22
CA LEU A 205 9.26 -10.44 6.49
C LEU A 205 8.77 -11.31 7.64
N THR A 206 9.26 -12.54 7.75
CA THR A 206 8.96 -13.41 8.88
C THR A 206 9.44 -12.74 10.17
N ARG A 207 10.66 -12.21 10.16
CA ARG A 207 11.19 -11.49 11.30
C ARG A 207 10.40 -10.22 11.64
N ALA A 208 9.98 -9.46 10.63
CA ALA A 208 9.12 -8.30 10.83
C ALA A 208 7.79 -8.70 11.50
N PHE A 209 7.14 -9.77 11.04
CA PHE A 209 5.90 -10.24 11.65
C PHE A 209 6.08 -10.73 13.09
N GLU A 210 7.19 -11.40 13.42
CA GLU A 210 7.52 -11.78 14.81
C GLU A 210 7.66 -10.56 15.71
N LEU A 211 8.25 -9.47 15.19
CA LEU A 211 8.44 -8.23 15.94
C LEU A 211 7.14 -7.45 16.14
N ASN A 212 6.22 -7.52 15.20
CA ASN A 212 4.90 -6.88 15.30
C ASN A 212 3.80 -7.71 14.62
N SER A 213 3.24 -8.66 15.37
CA SER A 213 2.19 -9.55 14.87
C SER A 213 0.80 -8.90 14.71
N ARG A 214 0.66 -7.62 15.12
CA ARG A 214 -0.58 -6.84 14.94
C ARG A 214 -0.65 -6.15 13.59
N GLU A 215 0.45 -6.12 12.86
CA GLU A 215 0.54 -5.54 11.52
C GLU A 215 0.38 -6.62 10.45
N ALA A 216 -0.57 -6.41 9.53
CA ALA A 216 -0.81 -7.34 8.42
C ALA A 216 0.22 -7.21 7.29
N THR A 217 0.91 -6.07 7.20
CA THR A 217 1.84 -5.74 6.10
C THR A 217 2.87 -6.84 5.80
N PRO A 218 3.58 -7.42 6.79
CA PRO A 218 4.52 -8.49 6.49
C PRO A 218 3.86 -9.73 5.90
N LEU A 219 2.68 -10.10 6.42
CA LEU A 219 1.92 -11.25 5.92
C LEU A 219 1.42 -11.05 4.50
N ILE A 220 0.98 -9.82 4.16
CA ILE A 220 0.54 -9.47 2.80
C ILE A 220 1.72 -9.61 1.83
N GLN A 221 2.89 -9.07 2.19
CA GLN A 221 4.10 -9.17 1.38
C GLN A 221 4.60 -10.61 1.26
N LEU A 222 4.53 -11.41 2.32
CA LEU A 222 4.82 -12.85 2.27
C LEU A 222 3.87 -13.57 1.31
N GLY A 223 2.59 -13.25 1.35
CA GLY A 223 1.60 -13.78 0.43
C GLY A 223 1.94 -13.49 -1.03
N GLU A 224 2.37 -12.27 -1.34
CA GLU A 224 2.82 -11.88 -2.69
C GLU A 224 4.08 -12.66 -3.11
N ILE A 225 5.07 -12.80 -2.22
CA ILE A 225 6.26 -13.62 -2.48
C ILE A 225 5.89 -15.07 -2.78
N TYR A 226 4.99 -15.67 -2.00
CA TYR A 226 4.54 -17.04 -2.28
C TYR A 226 3.76 -17.18 -3.58
N LEU A 227 3.00 -16.13 -3.99
CA LEU A 227 2.37 -16.08 -5.32
C LEU A 227 3.42 -16.02 -6.43
N GLU A 228 4.49 -15.25 -6.29
CA GLU A 228 5.61 -15.16 -7.22
C GLU A 228 6.37 -16.49 -7.32
N LYS A 229 6.60 -17.14 -6.18
CA LYS A 229 7.22 -18.49 -6.10
C LYS A 229 6.29 -19.62 -6.58
N ASN A 230 5.05 -19.31 -7.02
CA ASN A 230 3.99 -20.26 -7.36
C ASN A 230 3.63 -21.23 -6.21
N ASN A 231 3.92 -20.86 -4.98
CA ASN A 231 3.50 -21.61 -3.79
C ASN A 231 2.11 -21.15 -3.33
N PHE A 232 1.10 -21.43 -4.14
CA PHE A 232 -0.26 -20.91 -3.94
C PHE A 232 -0.91 -21.37 -2.63
N LYS A 233 -0.54 -22.56 -2.15
CA LYS A 233 -1.06 -23.07 -0.87
C LYS A 233 -0.57 -22.21 0.29
N ARG A 234 0.75 -21.99 0.38
CA ARG A 234 1.31 -21.09 1.40
C ARG A 234 0.82 -19.65 1.26
N ALA A 235 0.70 -19.17 0.02
CA ALA A 235 0.12 -17.84 -0.21
C ALA A 235 -1.29 -17.73 0.39
N ALA A 236 -2.17 -18.70 0.13
CA ALA A 236 -3.52 -18.69 0.67
C ALA A 236 -3.56 -18.78 2.21
N GLU A 237 -2.67 -19.57 2.82
CA GLU A 237 -2.56 -19.70 4.29
C GLU A 237 -2.16 -18.34 4.92
N VAL A 238 -1.08 -17.73 4.43
CA VAL A 238 -0.53 -16.49 4.97
C VAL A 238 -1.49 -15.30 4.73
N LEU A 239 -2.09 -15.21 3.53
CA LEU A 239 -3.07 -14.16 3.23
C LEU A 239 -4.36 -14.32 4.04
N SER A 240 -4.77 -15.55 4.34
CA SER A 240 -5.88 -15.79 5.27
C SER A 240 -5.54 -15.34 6.69
N GLN A 241 -4.27 -15.47 7.10
CA GLN A 241 -3.81 -14.93 8.38
C GLN A 241 -3.78 -13.39 8.35
N ALA A 242 -3.32 -12.77 7.25
CA ALA A 242 -3.34 -11.33 7.07
C ALA A 242 -4.76 -10.75 7.19
N ILE A 243 -5.77 -11.41 6.60
CA ILE A 243 -7.19 -11.02 6.71
C ILE A 243 -7.71 -11.11 8.16
N ARG A 244 -7.21 -12.05 8.97
CA ARG A 244 -7.58 -12.09 10.40
C ARG A 244 -7.04 -10.92 11.18
N VAL A 245 -5.85 -10.42 10.81
CA VAL A 245 -5.24 -9.22 11.40
C VAL A 245 -5.93 -7.96 10.89
N GLU A 246 -6.15 -7.86 9.57
CA GLU A 246 -6.75 -6.71 8.90
C GLU A 246 -7.85 -7.14 7.91
N PRO A 247 -9.12 -7.25 8.36
CA PRO A 247 -10.23 -7.73 7.52
C PRO A 247 -10.65 -6.76 6.41
N GLY A 248 -10.26 -5.48 6.51
CA GLY A 248 -10.69 -4.39 5.64
C GLY A 248 -9.84 -4.17 4.39
N SER A 249 -8.80 -4.94 4.17
CA SER A 249 -7.88 -4.75 3.04
C SER A 249 -8.39 -5.40 1.75
N ALA A 250 -8.83 -4.59 0.78
CA ALA A 250 -9.25 -5.07 -0.55
C ALA A 250 -8.10 -5.80 -1.27
N VAL A 251 -6.88 -5.28 -1.16
CA VAL A 251 -5.68 -5.86 -1.78
C VAL A 251 -5.41 -7.27 -1.23
N THR A 252 -5.55 -7.46 0.08
CA THR A 252 -5.33 -8.77 0.71
C THR A 252 -6.38 -9.79 0.26
N HIS A 253 -7.65 -9.41 0.19
CA HIS A 253 -8.70 -10.27 -0.35
C HIS A 253 -8.47 -10.60 -1.82
N TYR A 254 -8.02 -9.65 -2.62
CA TYR A 254 -7.65 -9.88 -4.02
C TYR A 254 -6.49 -10.87 -4.16
N ALA A 255 -5.43 -10.69 -3.38
CA ALA A 255 -4.29 -11.61 -3.38
C ALA A 255 -4.69 -13.03 -2.95
N LEU A 256 -5.54 -13.17 -1.92
CA LEU A 256 -6.11 -14.46 -1.52
C LEU A 256 -6.93 -15.08 -2.66
N GLY A 257 -7.77 -14.28 -3.34
CA GLY A 257 -8.54 -14.73 -4.51
C GLY A 257 -7.64 -15.27 -5.62
N ARG A 258 -6.51 -14.61 -5.89
CA ARG A 258 -5.49 -15.07 -6.85
C ARG A 258 -4.90 -16.42 -6.45
N ALA A 259 -4.52 -16.58 -5.17
CA ALA A 259 -3.99 -17.85 -4.67
C ALA A 259 -5.00 -18.99 -4.81
N ARG A 260 -6.26 -18.79 -4.38
CA ARG A 260 -7.35 -19.75 -4.49
C ARG A 260 -7.68 -20.12 -5.94
N TYR A 261 -7.72 -19.12 -6.83
CA TYR A 261 -7.93 -19.32 -8.25
C TYR A 261 -6.85 -20.22 -8.87
N ARG A 262 -5.59 -20.00 -8.52
CA ARG A 262 -4.46 -20.83 -8.99
C ARG A 262 -4.49 -22.27 -8.43
N LEU A 263 -5.10 -22.46 -7.27
CA LEU A 263 -5.37 -23.78 -6.68
C LEU A 263 -6.61 -24.45 -7.30
N SER A 264 -7.29 -23.81 -8.26
CA SER A 264 -8.57 -24.25 -8.82
C SER A 264 -9.72 -24.28 -7.80
N GLU A 265 -9.55 -23.63 -6.67
CA GLU A 265 -10.57 -23.42 -5.62
C GLU A 265 -11.45 -22.21 -6.02
N TYR A 266 -12.23 -22.40 -7.11
CA TYR A 266 -12.93 -21.27 -7.75
C TYR A 266 -14.05 -20.69 -6.90
N ALA A 267 -14.69 -21.49 -6.04
CA ALA A 267 -15.75 -21.02 -5.15
C ALA A 267 -15.18 -20.04 -4.11
N GLU A 268 -14.07 -20.39 -3.50
CA GLU A 268 -13.33 -19.57 -2.53
C GLU A 268 -12.74 -18.34 -3.20
N ALA A 269 -12.21 -18.49 -4.42
CA ALA A 269 -11.71 -17.35 -5.21
C ALA A 269 -12.82 -16.32 -5.49
N VAL A 270 -14.04 -16.77 -5.87
CA VAL A 270 -15.20 -15.90 -6.06
C VAL A 270 -15.53 -15.13 -4.78
N GLN A 271 -15.51 -15.77 -3.61
CA GLN A 271 -15.77 -15.09 -2.34
C GLN A 271 -14.72 -14.00 -2.06
N ALA A 272 -13.44 -14.34 -2.25
CA ALA A 272 -12.35 -13.43 -2.00
C ALA A 272 -12.36 -12.22 -2.97
N PHE A 273 -12.53 -12.45 -4.28
CA PHE A 273 -12.60 -11.35 -5.26
C PHE A 273 -13.84 -10.48 -5.06
N ARG A 274 -14.99 -11.07 -4.73
CA ARG A 274 -16.20 -10.32 -4.40
C ARG A 274 -15.99 -9.42 -3.18
N ARG A 275 -15.33 -9.94 -2.15
CA ARG A 275 -15.02 -9.14 -0.96
C ARG A 275 -14.08 -7.99 -1.29
N ALA A 276 -13.04 -8.23 -2.12
CA ALA A 276 -12.16 -7.18 -2.61
C ALA A 276 -12.92 -6.07 -3.35
N ALA A 277 -13.79 -6.42 -4.30
CA ALA A 277 -14.60 -5.47 -5.06
C ALA A 277 -15.66 -4.73 -4.20
N LEU A 278 -16.12 -5.32 -3.10
CA LEU A 278 -17.02 -4.65 -2.15
C LEU A 278 -16.28 -3.63 -1.27
N LEU A 279 -15.02 -3.94 -0.88
CA LEU A 279 -14.19 -3.07 -0.06
C LEU A 279 -13.66 -1.88 -0.85
N ASP A 280 -13.34 -2.09 -2.12
CA ASP A 280 -12.91 -1.05 -3.04
C ASP A 280 -13.70 -1.17 -4.34
N LYS A 281 -14.65 -0.25 -4.52
CA LYS A 281 -15.55 -0.24 -5.69
C LYS A 281 -14.85 0.13 -6.99
N ASP A 282 -13.67 0.72 -6.93
CA ASP A 282 -12.88 1.12 -8.09
C ASP A 282 -11.77 0.10 -8.41
N PHE A 283 -11.73 -1.02 -7.69
CA PHE A 283 -10.77 -2.09 -7.91
C PHE A 283 -11.17 -2.98 -9.10
N GLU A 284 -11.05 -2.43 -10.31
CA GLU A 284 -11.42 -3.11 -11.56
C GLU A 284 -10.75 -4.48 -11.72
N ALA A 285 -9.49 -4.63 -11.30
CA ALA A 285 -8.79 -5.91 -11.36
C ALA A 285 -9.48 -7.00 -10.53
N ALA A 286 -10.07 -6.66 -9.38
CA ALA A 286 -10.83 -7.60 -8.56
C ALA A 286 -12.16 -7.97 -9.24
N GLU A 287 -12.86 -7.01 -9.86
CA GLU A 287 -14.07 -7.25 -10.63
C GLU A 287 -13.78 -8.19 -11.80
N LEU A 288 -12.74 -7.93 -12.60
CA LEU A 288 -12.34 -8.79 -13.72
C LEU A 288 -11.97 -10.21 -13.29
N MET A 289 -11.19 -10.36 -12.23
CA MET A 289 -10.84 -11.69 -11.71
C MET A 289 -12.04 -12.44 -11.14
N LEU A 290 -13.02 -11.72 -10.57
CA LEU A 290 -14.30 -12.29 -10.18
C LEU A 290 -15.05 -12.90 -11.37
N LEU A 291 -15.11 -12.19 -12.51
CA LEU A 291 -15.75 -12.69 -13.72
C LEU A 291 -15.03 -13.94 -14.26
N HIS A 292 -13.70 -13.92 -14.28
CA HIS A 292 -12.92 -15.10 -14.66
C HIS A 292 -13.19 -16.30 -13.71
N ALA A 293 -13.28 -16.04 -12.42
CA ALA A 293 -13.58 -17.09 -11.43
C ALA A 293 -14.99 -17.66 -11.60
N TYR A 294 -16.00 -16.83 -11.95
CA TYR A 294 -17.34 -17.31 -12.31
C TYR A 294 -17.32 -18.22 -13.52
N VAL A 295 -16.60 -17.85 -14.59
CA VAL A 295 -16.46 -18.69 -15.79
C VAL A 295 -15.85 -20.05 -15.44
N ARG A 296 -14.78 -20.05 -14.63
CA ARG A 296 -14.13 -21.31 -14.19
C ARG A 296 -15.01 -22.16 -13.27
N GLN A 297 -15.95 -21.54 -12.56
CA GLN A 297 -16.95 -22.22 -11.74
C GLN A 297 -18.16 -22.71 -12.56
N GLY A 298 -18.24 -22.37 -13.86
CA GLY A 298 -19.39 -22.68 -14.70
C GLY A 298 -20.58 -21.72 -14.53
N LYS A 299 -20.45 -20.64 -13.76
CA LYS A 299 -21.47 -19.62 -13.54
C LYS A 299 -21.44 -18.57 -14.65
N LEU A 300 -21.78 -19.02 -15.87
CA LEU A 300 -21.64 -18.20 -17.07
C LEU A 300 -22.62 -17.02 -17.11
N ARG A 301 -23.81 -17.15 -16.50
CA ARG A 301 -24.81 -16.07 -16.45
C ARG A 301 -24.35 -14.94 -15.54
N GLU A 302 -23.79 -15.29 -14.38
CA GLU A 302 -23.24 -14.34 -13.42
C GLU A 302 -22.01 -13.61 -14.03
N ALA A 303 -21.17 -14.34 -14.75
CA ALA A 303 -20.03 -13.75 -15.46
C ALA A 303 -20.50 -12.73 -16.51
N LEU A 304 -21.52 -13.06 -17.32
CA LEU A 304 -22.06 -12.16 -18.33
C LEU A 304 -22.72 -10.92 -17.72
N SER A 305 -23.56 -11.12 -16.71
CA SER A 305 -24.21 -10.01 -15.98
C SER A 305 -23.20 -9.06 -15.33
N GLY A 306 -22.16 -9.60 -14.70
CA GLY A 306 -21.08 -8.79 -14.11
C GLY A 306 -20.27 -8.05 -15.17
N MET A 307 -20.02 -8.66 -16.35
CA MET A 307 -19.37 -7.99 -17.46
C MET A 307 -20.20 -6.82 -18.00
N ASP A 308 -21.50 -7.00 -18.17
CA ASP A 308 -22.37 -5.94 -18.63
C ASP A 308 -22.41 -4.78 -17.63
N ALA A 309 -22.42 -5.08 -16.33
CA ALA A 309 -22.33 -4.07 -15.25
C ALA A 309 -21.00 -3.30 -15.30
N LEU A 310 -19.87 -4.00 -15.49
CA LEU A 310 -18.54 -3.39 -15.60
C LEU A 310 -18.45 -2.43 -16.81
N LEU A 311 -19.02 -2.83 -17.94
CA LEU A 311 -19.07 -2.00 -19.15
C LEU A 311 -19.99 -0.78 -19.00
N GLN A 312 -21.08 -0.90 -18.24
CA GLN A 312 -21.95 0.24 -17.91
C GLN A 312 -21.25 1.23 -16.96
N LYS A 313 -20.51 0.72 -15.97
CA LYS A 313 -19.74 1.54 -15.02
C LYS A 313 -18.63 2.33 -15.73
N ASN A 314 -17.92 1.68 -16.66
CA ASN A 314 -16.81 2.24 -17.41
C ASN A 314 -17.03 2.09 -18.93
N PRO A 315 -17.81 2.99 -19.60
CA PRO A 315 -18.12 2.87 -21.02
C PRO A 315 -16.88 2.86 -21.93
N GLY A 316 -15.76 3.45 -21.49
CA GLY A 316 -14.46 3.41 -22.19
C GLY A 316 -13.94 1.98 -22.37
N ASN A 317 -14.28 1.08 -21.48
CA ASN A 317 -13.89 -0.34 -21.54
C ASN A 317 -14.56 -1.10 -22.70
N SER A 318 -15.66 -0.59 -23.26
CA SER A 318 -16.31 -1.17 -24.45
C SER A 318 -15.38 -1.21 -25.67
N ARG A 319 -14.38 -0.34 -25.70
CA ARG A 319 -13.35 -0.28 -26.78
C ARG A 319 -12.17 -1.23 -26.52
N ASN A 320 -12.11 -1.89 -25.36
CA ASN A 320 -11.05 -2.84 -25.05
C ASN A 320 -11.30 -4.18 -25.77
N PRO A 321 -10.48 -4.56 -26.77
CA PRO A 321 -10.70 -5.78 -27.56
C PRO A 321 -10.68 -7.05 -26.69
N ALA A 322 -9.89 -7.06 -25.60
CA ALA A 322 -9.77 -8.21 -24.71
C ALA A 322 -11.07 -8.47 -23.95
N LEU A 323 -11.76 -7.41 -23.49
CA LEU A 323 -13.05 -7.53 -22.82
C LEU A 323 -14.16 -7.94 -23.79
N GLY A 324 -14.15 -7.39 -25.00
CA GLY A 324 -15.07 -7.80 -26.07
C GLY A 324 -14.92 -9.28 -26.42
N LYS A 325 -13.68 -9.76 -26.55
CA LYS A 325 -13.38 -11.16 -26.80
C LYS A 325 -13.84 -12.06 -25.64
N PHE A 326 -13.50 -11.70 -24.40
CA PHE A 326 -13.93 -12.43 -23.21
C PHE A 326 -15.46 -12.54 -23.14
N ARG A 327 -16.19 -11.43 -23.37
CA ARG A 327 -17.65 -11.44 -23.42
C ARG A 327 -18.20 -12.40 -24.49
N SER A 328 -17.63 -12.37 -25.69
CA SER A 328 -18.03 -13.24 -26.80
C SER A 328 -17.81 -14.72 -26.46
N GLU A 329 -16.69 -15.06 -25.82
CA GLU A 329 -16.38 -16.43 -25.37
C GLU A 329 -17.39 -16.91 -24.32
N VAL A 330 -17.77 -16.06 -23.36
CA VAL A 330 -18.77 -16.40 -22.33
C VAL A 330 -20.15 -16.62 -22.96
N VAL A 331 -20.54 -15.77 -23.92
CA VAL A 331 -21.82 -15.91 -24.65
C VAL A 331 -21.84 -17.21 -25.45
N ALA A 332 -20.77 -17.55 -26.17
CA ALA A 332 -20.65 -18.78 -26.93
C ALA A 332 -20.72 -20.02 -26.01
N ALA A 333 -20.02 -19.99 -24.87
CA ALA A 333 -20.05 -21.08 -23.90
C ALA A 333 -21.46 -21.26 -23.31
N LEU A 334 -22.19 -20.17 -23.06
CA LEU A 334 -23.56 -20.23 -22.56
C LEU A 334 -24.53 -20.82 -23.60
N ALA A 335 -24.37 -20.49 -24.89
CA ALA A 335 -25.16 -21.05 -25.99
C ALA A 335 -24.95 -22.57 -26.12
N ASN A 336 -23.67 -23.01 -26.07
CA ASN A 336 -23.32 -24.42 -26.17
C ASN A 336 -23.86 -25.24 -24.97
N SER A 337 -23.87 -24.66 -23.78
CA SER A 337 -24.42 -25.32 -22.58
C SER A 337 -25.94 -25.59 -22.68
N LYS A 338 -26.69 -24.73 -23.36
CA LYS A 338 -28.13 -24.91 -23.60
C LYS A 338 -28.40 -26.04 -24.62
N GLN A 339 -27.61 -26.11 -25.69
CA GLN A 339 -27.76 -27.17 -26.71
C GLN A 339 -27.42 -28.57 -26.21
N GLY A 340 -26.48 -28.67 -25.24
CA GLY A 340 -26.13 -29.93 -24.59
C GLY A 340 -27.24 -30.49 -23.72
N VAL A 341 -28.02 -29.62 -23.08
CA VAL A 341 -29.18 -30.03 -22.26
C VAL A 341 -30.39 -30.46 -23.09
N GLU A 342 -30.59 -29.84 -24.28
CA GLU A 342 -31.68 -30.21 -25.20
C GLU A 342 -31.46 -31.53 -25.93
N LYS A 343 -30.20 -31.95 -26.11
CA LYS A 343 -29.86 -33.25 -26.74
C LYS A 343 -29.91 -34.45 -25.77
N GLN A 344 -30.06 -34.21 -24.48
CA GLN A 344 -30.18 -35.23 -23.42
C GLN A 344 -31.61 -35.43 -22.93
N LYS A 345 -32.56 -34.69 -23.45
CA LYS A 345 -34.01 -34.88 -23.29
C LYS A 345 -34.58 -35.55 -24.51
#